data_38d0b3aaa1048d026168a18c76e51a47
#
_entry.id   38d0b3aaa1048d026168a18c76e51a47
#
_cell.length_a   1.000
_cell.length_b   1.000
_cell.length_c   1.000
_cell.angle_alpha   90.00
_cell.angle_beta   90.00
_cell.angle_gamma   90.00
#
_symmetry.space_group_name_H-M   'P 1'
#
loop_
_entity.id
_entity.type
_entity.pdbx_description
1 polymer ?
#
loop_
_entity_poly.entity_id
_entity_poly.type
_entity_poly.pdbx_seq_one_letter_code
_entity_poly.pdbx_strand_id
1 'polypeptide(L)'
;PTAVEHVLTRWEEIRGDDSFAGIVALRGTDEHTPMGTWMPEGVRAVTLWDLHEKMGFRGDTSLIHRTEILRRYPFDVAPGEKFVAESSVWFLIDESYNMLADNEILTICHYLPDGLTQNFASNAKRNPIGYWKHKRYCAARSTTLKSRARETSLFLVGCMLAHQKGAISMAPSKALAVLCYPVALVARYTIFR
;
A
#
# COMPACT_ATOMS: atom_id res chain seq x y z
N PRO A 1 11.07 -16.98 21.80
CA PRO A 1 10.47 -17.65 20.63
C PRO A 1 11.02 -17.03 19.35
N THR A 2 11.17 -17.83 18.31
CA THR A 2 11.51 -17.31 17.00
C THR A 2 10.27 -16.66 16.39
N ALA A 3 10.47 -15.76 15.39
CA ALA A 3 9.34 -15.13 14.68
C ALA A 3 8.35 -16.16 14.11
N VAL A 4 8.84 -17.32 13.65
CA VAL A 4 8.00 -18.40 13.12
C VAL A 4 7.12 -19.02 14.22
N GLU A 5 7.67 -19.31 15.41
CA GLU A 5 6.91 -19.85 16.54
C GLU A 5 5.82 -18.88 17.00
N HIS A 6 6.14 -17.58 17.03
CA HIS A 6 5.16 -16.54 17.34
C HIS A 6 4.03 -16.52 16.30
N VAL A 7 4.36 -16.50 15.02
CA VAL A 7 3.36 -16.54 13.93
C VAL A 7 2.47 -17.76 14.02
N LEU A 8 3.03 -18.94 14.30
CA LEU A 8 2.23 -20.18 14.47
C LEU A 8 1.26 -20.08 15.65
N THR A 9 1.69 -19.49 16.77
CA THR A 9 0.82 -19.26 17.93
C THR A 9 -0.34 -18.33 17.56
N ARG A 10 -0.04 -17.21 16.91
CA ARG A 10 -1.07 -16.24 16.48
C ARG A 10 -2.00 -16.82 15.42
N TRP A 11 -1.45 -17.70 14.56
CA TRP A 11 -2.22 -18.39 13.53
C TRP A 11 -3.36 -19.25 14.08
N GLU A 12 -3.15 -19.93 15.19
CA GLU A 12 -4.20 -20.76 15.82
C GLU A 12 -5.44 -19.95 16.20
N GLU A 13 -5.31 -18.62 16.43
CA GLU A 13 -6.44 -17.75 16.75
C GLU A 13 -7.40 -17.51 15.57
N ILE A 14 -6.91 -17.68 14.33
CA ILE A 14 -7.66 -17.39 13.09
C ILE A 14 -7.72 -18.57 12.12
N ARG A 15 -7.14 -19.70 12.48
CA ARG A 15 -7.03 -20.88 11.61
C ARG A 15 -8.37 -21.34 11.03
N GLY A 16 -9.41 -21.33 11.86
CA GLY A 16 -10.77 -21.74 11.49
C GLY A 16 -11.68 -20.60 11.04
N ASP A 17 -11.17 -19.40 10.89
CA ASP A 17 -11.95 -18.21 10.51
C ASP A 17 -11.57 -17.72 9.11
N ASP A 18 -12.42 -18.05 8.14
CA ASP A 18 -12.18 -17.71 6.73
C ASP A 18 -12.32 -16.20 6.41
N SER A 19 -12.73 -15.38 7.38
CA SER A 19 -12.75 -13.92 7.24
C SER A 19 -11.37 -13.28 7.32
N PHE A 20 -10.33 -14.03 7.77
CA PHE A 20 -8.96 -13.55 7.85
C PHE A 20 -8.09 -14.06 6.69
N ALA A 21 -7.44 -13.11 6.01
CA ALA A 21 -6.43 -13.42 5.00
C ALA A 21 -5.07 -13.79 5.61
N GLY A 22 -4.82 -13.45 6.87
CA GLY A 22 -3.55 -13.69 7.53
C GLY A 22 -3.30 -12.78 8.73
N ILE A 23 -2.03 -12.49 8.96
CA ILE A 23 -1.53 -11.71 10.10
C ILE A 23 -0.77 -10.49 9.56
N VAL A 24 -1.00 -9.32 10.16
CA VAL A 24 -0.20 -8.13 9.96
C VAL A 24 0.56 -7.82 11.25
N ALA A 25 1.89 -7.83 11.18
CA ALA A 25 2.79 -7.53 12.29
C ALA A 25 3.74 -6.38 11.92
N LEU A 26 4.60 -5.97 12.84
CA LEU A 26 5.49 -4.83 12.64
C LEU A 26 6.83 -5.25 12.03
N ARG A 27 7.45 -4.30 11.33
CA ARG A 27 8.89 -4.25 11.08
C ARG A 27 9.53 -3.27 12.03
N GLY A 28 10.73 -3.56 12.48
CA GLY A 28 11.51 -2.71 13.39
C GLY A 28 12.89 -2.39 12.86
N THR A 29 13.51 -1.37 13.43
CA THR A 29 14.95 -1.09 13.28
C THR A 29 15.78 -1.94 14.24
N ASP A 30 15.15 -2.37 15.32
CA ASP A 30 15.62 -3.32 16.32
C ASP A 30 14.43 -4.07 16.94
N GLU A 31 14.65 -4.88 17.96
CA GLU A 31 13.62 -5.71 18.61
C GLU A 31 12.57 -4.90 19.39
N HIS A 32 12.79 -3.61 19.63
CA HIS A 32 11.95 -2.75 20.48
C HIS A 32 11.43 -1.51 19.77
N THR A 33 12.00 -1.16 18.61
CA THR A 33 11.70 0.08 17.89
C THR A 33 11.05 -0.23 16.55
N PRO A 34 9.73 0.02 16.39
CA PRO A 34 9.07 -0.19 15.11
C PRO A 34 9.55 0.80 14.05
N MET A 35 9.54 0.39 12.79
CA MET A 35 9.78 1.28 11.65
C MET A 35 8.54 2.16 11.41
N GLY A 36 8.30 3.11 12.31
CA GLY A 36 7.15 4.00 12.30
C GLY A 36 6.43 4.05 13.64
N THR A 37 5.12 3.85 13.64
CA THR A 37 4.29 3.83 14.84
C THR A 37 3.93 2.41 15.25
N TRP A 38 3.56 2.23 16.51
CA TRP A 38 2.83 1.05 16.95
C TRP A 38 1.43 1.03 16.33
N MET A 39 0.84 -0.14 16.15
CA MET A 39 -0.57 -0.25 15.80
C MET A 39 -1.43 0.20 17.00
N PRO A 40 -2.65 0.72 16.74
CA PRO A 40 -3.55 1.10 17.83
C PRO A 40 -3.84 -0.09 18.76
N GLU A 41 -3.87 0.19 20.06
CA GLU A 41 -4.18 -0.84 21.06
C GLU A 41 -5.62 -1.37 20.92
N GLY A 42 -5.81 -2.64 21.25
CA GLY A 42 -7.13 -3.28 21.26
C GLY A 42 -7.69 -3.63 19.88
N VAL A 43 -6.97 -3.34 18.81
CA VAL A 43 -7.37 -3.74 17.45
C VAL A 43 -6.98 -5.19 17.22
N ARG A 44 -8.00 -6.05 16.98
CA ARG A 44 -7.78 -7.46 16.64
C ARG A 44 -7.87 -7.75 15.15
N ALA A 45 -8.88 -7.19 14.49
CA ALA A 45 -9.12 -7.39 13.06
C ALA A 45 -9.03 -6.06 12.32
N VAL A 46 -8.27 -6.00 11.25
CA VAL A 46 -8.02 -4.79 10.51
C VAL A 46 -7.77 -5.08 9.03
N THR A 47 -8.15 -4.16 8.14
CA THR A 47 -7.62 -4.14 6.79
C THR A 47 -6.36 -3.27 6.74
N LEU A 48 -5.43 -3.55 5.84
CA LEU A 48 -4.25 -2.71 5.68
C LEU A 48 -4.64 -1.28 5.27
N TRP A 49 -5.68 -1.17 4.44
CA TRP A 49 -6.23 0.14 4.08
C TRP A 49 -6.67 0.95 5.30
N ASP A 50 -7.49 0.36 6.16
CA ASP A 50 -8.04 1.04 7.33
C ASP A 50 -6.97 1.36 8.37
N LEU A 51 -5.99 0.47 8.53
CA LEU A 51 -4.84 0.68 9.41
C LEU A 51 -4.10 1.97 9.04
N HIS A 52 -3.84 2.21 7.75
CA HIS A 52 -3.13 3.39 7.28
C HIS A 52 -4.02 4.63 7.12
N GLU A 53 -5.22 4.48 6.54
CA GLU A 53 -6.07 5.61 6.14
C GLU A 53 -6.94 6.12 7.29
N LYS A 54 -7.46 5.23 8.13
CA LYS A 54 -8.41 5.60 9.20
C LYS A 54 -7.77 5.62 10.58
N MET A 55 -6.86 4.67 10.87
CA MET A 55 -6.28 4.53 12.21
C MET A 55 -4.97 5.29 12.39
N GLY A 56 -4.45 5.92 11.32
CA GLY A 56 -3.29 6.78 11.40
C GLY A 56 -1.95 6.06 11.56
N PHE A 57 -1.91 4.75 11.42
CA PHE A 57 -0.67 3.99 11.44
C PHE A 57 0.28 4.48 10.34
N ARG A 58 1.55 4.60 10.70
CA ARG A 58 2.64 4.98 9.81
C ARG A 58 3.80 4.03 10.03
N GLY A 59 4.23 3.36 8.99
CA GLY A 59 5.36 2.44 9.08
C GLY A 59 5.23 1.24 8.16
N ASP A 60 6.23 0.40 8.21
CA ASP A 60 6.29 -0.84 7.44
C ASP A 60 5.76 -2.02 8.27
N THR A 61 5.12 -2.94 7.59
CA THR A 61 4.52 -4.13 8.19
C THR A 61 5.13 -5.41 7.62
N SER A 62 5.16 -6.44 8.46
CA SER A 62 5.39 -7.83 8.06
C SER A 62 4.04 -8.49 7.82
N LEU A 63 3.83 -8.98 6.60
CA LEU A 63 2.56 -9.57 6.19
C LEU A 63 2.70 -11.08 6.00
N ILE A 64 1.88 -11.83 6.69
CA ILE A 64 1.78 -13.27 6.58
C ILE A 64 0.39 -13.61 6.05
N HIS A 65 0.30 -14.12 4.83
CA HIS A 65 -0.98 -14.41 4.19
C HIS A 65 -1.23 -15.90 4.02
N ARG A 66 -2.51 -16.27 3.97
CA ARG A 66 -2.93 -17.59 3.46
C ARG A 66 -2.51 -17.71 2.00
N THR A 67 -1.74 -18.72 1.69
CA THR A 67 -1.22 -18.94 0.32
C THR A 67 -2.34 -19.10 -0.71
N GLU A 68 -3.44 -19.75 -0.33
CA GLU A 68 -4.60 -19.95 -1.19
C GLU A 68 -5.32 -18.62 -1.51
N ILE A 69 -5.29 -17.64 -0.59
CA ILE A 69 -5.85 -16.31 -0.86
C ILE A 69 -4.92 -15.54 -1.79
N LEU A 70 -3.60 -15.47 -1.51
CA LEU A 70 -2.65 -14.81 -2.41
C LEU A 70 -2.72 -15.32 -3.85
N ARG A 71 -2.91 -16.62 -4.05
CA ARG A 71 -3.03 -17.21 -5.39
C ARG A 71 -4.24 -16.70 -6.18
N ARG A 72 -5.28 -16.20 -5.52
CA ARG A 72 -6.47 -15.61 -6.16
C ARG A 72 -6.26 -14.18 -6.62
N TYR A 73 -5.23 -13.50 -6.10
CA TYR A 73 -4.93 -12.10 -6.36
C TYR A 73 -3.50 -11.95 -6.94
N PRO A 74 -3.28 -12.38 -8.19
CA PRO A 74 -1.96 -12.27 -8.81
C PRO A 74 -1.59 -10.80 -9.06
N PHE A 75 -0.30 -10.51 -9.07
CA PHE A 75 0.21 -9.20 -9.45
C PHE A 75 -0.02 -8.94 -10.95
N ASP A 76 -0.76 -7.87 -11.27
CA ASP A 76 -1.00 -7.40 -12.65
C ASP A 76 0.11 -6.42 -13.06
N VAL A 77 1.23 -6.95 -13.52
CA VAL A 77 2.34 -6.15 -14.05
C VAL A 77 2.07 -5.81 -15.50
N ALA A 78 2.05 -4.53 -15.84
CA ALA A 78 1.78 -4.07 -17.20
C ALA A 78 2.86 -4.53 -18.18
N PRO A 79 2.53 -4.83 -19.46
CA PRO A 79 3.51 -5.21 -20.46
C PRO A 79 4.64 -4.18 -20.58
N GLY A 80 5.88 -4.65 -20.51
CA GLY A 80 7.08 -3.82 -20.57
C GLY A 80 7.51 -3.20 -19.24
N GLU A 81 6.70 -3.31 -18.19
CA GLU A 81 7.06 -2.92 -16.82
C GLU A 81 7.64 -4.11 -16.03
N LYS A 82 8.33 -3.82 -14.94
CA LYS A 82 8.98 -4.84 -14.09
C LYS A 82 8.57 -4.74 -12.63
N PHE A 83 7.68 -3.80 -12.31
CA PHE A 83 7.26 -3.54 -10.95
C PHE A 83 5.82 -3.02 -10.90
N VAL A 84 5.10 -3.47 -9.89
CA VAL A 84 3.85 -2.88 -9.41
C VAL A 84 3.91 -2.83 -7.88
N ALA A 85 3.28 -1.82 -7.27
CA ALA A 85 3.28 -1.69 -5.83
C ALA A 85 2.58 -2.92 -5.19
N GLU A 86 3.22 -3.54 -4.20
CA GLU A 86 2.67 -4.69 -3.49
C GLU A 86 1.29 -4.40 -2.89
N SER A 87 1.10 -3.19 -2.38
CA SER A 87 -0.19 -2.71 -1.86
C SER A 87 -1.33 -2.73 -2.88
N SER A 88 -1.04 -2.84 -4.18
CA SER A 88 -2.09 -3.04 -5.20
C SER A 88 -2.82 -4.38 -5.03
N VAL A 89 -2.12 -5.41 -4.55
CA VAL A 89 -2.70 -6.73 -4.24
C VAL A 89 -3.29 -6.71 -2.83
N TRP A 90 -2.57 -6.16 -1.86
CA TRP A 90 -3.04 -6.12 -0.46
C TRP A 90 -4.38 -5.40 -0.32
N PHE A 91 -4.56 -4.27 -1.00
CA PHE A 91 -5.81 -3.51 -0.95
C PHE A 91 -6.97 -4.19 -1.69
N LEU A 92 -6.70 -5.08 -2.65
CA LEU A 92 -7.74 -5.92 -3.24
C LEU A 92 -8.18 -7.04 -2.29
N ILE A 93 -7.23 -7.64 -1.56
CA ILE A 93 -7.52 -8.63 -0.52
C ILE A 93 -8.38 -8.00 0.60
N ASP A 94 -8.07 -6.77 0.98
CA ASP A 94 -8.81 -5.98 1.98
C ASP A 94 -10.29 -5.76 1.64
N GLU A 95 -10.70 -5.95 0.38
CA GLU A 95 -12.12 -5.83 -0.01
C GLU A 95 -12.97 -6.98 0.53
N SER A 96 -12.35 -8.11 0.84
CA SER A 96 -13.06 -9.34 1.23
C SER A 96 -12.58 -9.93 2.55
N TYR A 97 -11.41 -9.54 3.03
CA TYR A 97 -10.75 -10.17 4.17
C TYR A 97 -10.16 -9.16 5.14
N ASN A 98 -10.03 -9.57 6.40
CA ASN A 98 -9.26 -8.87 7.42
C ASN A 98 -7.89 -9.53 7.61
N MET A 99 -7.00 -8.81 8.30
CA MET A 99 -5.76 -9.33 8.87
C MET A 99 -5.88 -9.35 10.39
N LEU A 100 -5.33 -10.35 11.05
CA LEU A 100 -5.13 -10.33 12.49
C LEU A 100 -4.03 -9.32 12.80
N ALA A 101 -4.36 -8.28 13.56
CA ALA A 101 -3.38 -7.28 13.98
C ALA A 101 -2.48 -7.86 15.09
N ASP A 102 -1.19 -7.70 14.93
CA ASP A 102 -0.18 -8.19 15.86
C ASP A 102 0.88 -7.10 16.10
N ASN A 103 0.90 -6.56 17.31
CA ASN A 103 1.79 -5.46 17.69
C ASN A 103 3.20 -5.95 18.07
N GLU A 104 3.67 -7.00 17.39
CA GLU A 104 4.99 -7.61 17.59
C GLU A 104 5.91 -7.30 16.42
N ILE A 105 7.19 -7.03 16.71
CA ILE A 105 8.21 -6.79 15.68
C ILE A 105 8.76 -8.15 15.22
N LEU A 106 8.30 -8.61 14.06
CA LEU A 106 8.71 -9.91 13.50
C LEU A 106 9.93 -9.83 12.58
N THR A 107 10.24 -8.66 12.07
CA THR A 107 11.33 -8.49 11.09
C THR A 107 12.13 -7.24 11.40
N ILE A 108 13.43 -7.36 11.53
CA ILE A 108 14.35 -6.23 11.66
C ILE A 108 14.84 -5.85 10.27
N CYS A 109 14.68 -4.59 9.88
CA CYS A 109 15.01 -4.08 8.56
C CYS A 109 15.79 -2.78 8.61
N HIS A 110 16.64 -2.56 7.60
CA HIS A 110 17.29 -1.28 7.37
C HIS A 110 17.09 -0.86 5.92
N TYR A 111 16.73 0.41 5.70
CA TYR A 111 16.60 0.94 4.35
C TYR A 111 17.98 1.08 3.71
N LEU A 112 18.11 0.52 2.50
CA LEU A 112 19.31 0.69 1.69
C LEU A 112 19.17 1.95 0.82
N PRO A 113 20.27 2.69 0.57
CA PRO A 113 20.25 3.91 -0.26
C PRO A 113 19.72 3.67 -1.70
N ASP A 114 19.96 2.47 -2.23
CA ASP A 114 19.51 2.02 -3.55
C ASP A 114 18.19 1.24 -3.53
N GLY A 115 17.55 1.14 -2.34
CA GLY A 115 16.28 0.43 -2.15
C GLY A 115 15.10 1.08 -2.89
N LEU A 116 14.08 0.28 -3.21
CA LEU A 116 12.89 0.72 -3.94
C LEU A 116 12.14 1.86 -3.23
N THR A 117 12.09 1.84 -1.91
CA THR A 117 11.41 2.86 -1.09
C THR A 117 12.10 4.22 -1.23
N GLN A 118 13.45 4.25 -1.20
CA GLN A 118 14.22 5.48 -1.35
C GLN A 118 14.14 6.04 -2.78
N ASN A 119 13.90 5.19 -3.77
CA ASN A 119 13.88 5.53 -5.19
C ASN A 119 12.48 5.53 -5.81
N PHE A 120 11.43 5.82 -5.02
CA PHE A 120 10.04 5.68 -5.46
C PHE A 120 9.72 6.47 -6.74
N ALA A 121 10.24 7.71 -6.90
CA ALA A 121 10.00 8.53 -8.09
C ALA A 121 10.64 7.93 -9.35
N SER A 122 11.86 7.42 -9.23
CA SER A 122 12.54 6.69 -10.31
C SER A 122 11.81 5.40 -10.67
N ASN A 123 11.30 4.69 -9.66
CA ASN A 123 10.54 3.47 -9.86
C ASN A 123 9.20 3.75 -10.58
N ALA A 124 8.47 4.80 -10.17
CA ALA A 124 7.24 5.24 -10.83
C ALA A 124 7.49 5.65 -12.30
N LYS A 125 8.62 6.29 -12.60
CA LYS A 125 8.99 6.64 -13.99
C LYS A 125 9.26 5.41 -14.86
N ARG A 126 9.86 4.38 -14.29
CA ARG A 126 10.15 3.12 -15.01
C ARG A 126 8.93 2.22 -15.16
N ASN A 127 7.92 2.39 -14.30
CA ASN A 127 6.72 1.55 -14.23
C ASN A 127 5.46 2.42 -14.09
N PRO A 128 5.23 3.36 -15.04
CA PRO A 128 4.20 4.39 -14.88
C PRO A 128 2.77 3.85 -15.01
N ILE A 129 2.57 2.73 -15.72
CA ILE A 129 1.23 2.15 -15.91
C ILE A 129 0.74 1.50 -14.61
N GLY A 130 1.54 0.65 -13.99
CA GLY A 130 1.24 0.08 -12.67
C GLY A 130 1.06 1.18 -11.62
N TYR A 131 1.90 2.22 -11.68
CA TYR A 131 1.82 3.35 -10.77
C TYR A 131 0.49 4.11 -10.87
N TRP A 132 0.05 4.55 -12.07
CA TRP A 132 -1.21 5.30 -12.17
C TRP A 132 -2.44 4.42 -11.89
N LYS A 133 -2.44 3.14 -12.28
CA LYS A 133 -3.52 2.21 -11.94
C LYS A 133 -3.71 2.11 -10.42
N HIS A 134 -2.60 1.90 -9.69
CA HIS A 134 -2.61 1.84 -8.23
C HIS A 134 -3.09 3.15 -7.60
N LYS A 135 -2.57 4.31 -8.05
CA LYS A 135 -2.97 5.62 -7.52
C LYS A 135 -4.43 5.97 -7.81
N ARG A 136 -4.96 5.55 -8.96
CA ARG A 136 -6.39 5.68 -9.26
C ARG A 136 -7.24 4.89 -8.28
N TYR A 137 -6.84 3.66 -7.97
CA TYR A 137 -7.51 2.83 -6.98
C TYR A 137 -7.50 3.49 -5.60
N CYS A 138 -6.34 3.97 -5.14
CA CYS A 138 -6.21 4.69 -3.87
C CYS A 138 -7.10 5.94 -3.84
N ALA A 139 -7.12 6.75 -4.91
CA ALA A 139 -7.95 7.94 -5.00
C ALA A 139 -9.45 7.64 -4.89
N ALA A 140 -9.90 6.50 -5.45
CA ALA A 140 -11.29 6.07 -5.35
C ALA A 140 -11.68 5.67 -3.92
N ARG A 141 -10.77 5.05 -3.17
CA ARG A 141 -11.02 4.52 -1.81
C ARG A 141 -10.73 5.52 -0.69
N SER A 142 -9.93 6.57 -0.95
CA SER A 142 -9.58 7.57 0.06
C SER A 142 -10.81 8.18 0.72
N THR A 143 -10.80 8.27 2.05
CA THR A 143 -11.95 8.70 2.86
C THR A 143 -11.94 10.20 3.13
N THR A 144 -10.75 10.82 3.23
CA THR A 144 -10.62 12.25 3.49
C THR A 144 -10.39 13.04 2.19
N LEU A 145 -10.82 14.30 2.15
CA LEU A 145 -10.54 15.16 0.98
C LEU A 145 -9.03 15.34 0.75
N LYS A 146 -8.24 15.40 1.83
CA LYS A 146 -6.79 15.54 1.78
C LYS A 146 -6.14 14.32 1.12
N SER A 147 -6.45 13.11 1.56
CA SER A 147 -5.91 11.89 0.97
C SER A 147 -6.40 11.71 -0.46
N ARG A 148 -7.69 11.97 -0.72
CA ARG A 148 -8.26 11.91 -2.06
C ARG A 148 -7.58 12.87 -3.03
N ALA A 149 -7.32 14.12 -2.62
CA ALA A 149 -6.61 15.10 -3.45
C ALA A 149 -5.16 14.68 -3.70
N ARG A 150 -4.47 14.18 -2.68
CA ARG A 150 -3.11 13.64 -2.80
C ARG A 150 -3.03 12.49 -3.80
N GLU A 151 -3.86 11.46 -3.63
CA GLU A 151 -3.84 10.28 -4.50
C GLU A 151 -4.31 10.62 -5.93
N THR A 152 -5.25 11.56 -6.10
CA THR A 152 -5.65 12.10 -7.41
C THR A 152 -4.49 12.82 -8.09
N SER A 153 -3.73 13.64 -7.37
CA SER A 153 -2.54 14.32 -7.92
C SER A 153 -1.49 13.31 -8.38
N LEU A 154 -1.22 12.28 -7.57
CA LEU A 154 -0.25 11.23 -7.91
C LEU A 154 -0.75 10.35 -9.08
N PHE A 155 -2.04 10.09 -9.17
CA PHE A 155 -2.66 9.44 -10.33
C PHE A 155 -2.43 10.24 -11.61
N LEU A 156 -2.65 11.56 -11.59
CA LEU A 156 -2.42 12.43 -12.73
C LEU A 156 -0.94 12.47 -13.14
N VAL A 157 -0.02 12.52 -12.17
CA VAL A 157 1.43 12.39 -12.42
C VAL A 157 1.73 11.07 -13.14
N GLY A 158 1.20 9.96 -12.65
CA GLY A 158 1.39 8.65 -13.27
C GLY A 158 0.86 8.59 -14.71
N CYS A 159 -0.30 9.20 -14.98
CA CYS A 159 -0.84 9.33 -16.33
C CYS A 159 0.08 10.16 -17.25
N MET A 160 0.67 11.26 -16.73
CA MET A 160 1.63 12.06 -17.48
C MET A 160 2.90 11.27 -17.80
N LEU A 161 3.42 10.48 -16.84
CA LEU A 161 4.59 9.63 -17.03
C LEU A 161 4.35 8.53 -18.07
N ALA A 162 3.15 7.93 -18.07
CA ALA A 162 2.73 6.89 -19.00
C ALA A 162 2.27 7.43 -20.38
N HIS A 163 2.26 8.76 -20.58
CA HIS A 163 1.63 9.39 -21.74
C HIS A 163 0.16 8.96 -21.94
N GLN A 164 -0.53 8.62 -20.85
CA GLN A 164 -1.91 8.16 -20.85
C GLN A 164 -2.87 9.30 -21.17
N LYS A 165 -3.57 9.19 -22.30
CA LYS A 165 -4.61 10.17 -22.70
C LYS A 165 -5.87 10.03 -21.84
N GLY A 166 -6.61 11.12 -21.69
CA GLY A 166 -7.90 11.09 -21.01
C GLY A 166 -7.83 10.95 -19.48
N ALA A 167 -6.73 11.33 -18.85
CA ALA A 167 -6.52 11.20 -17.40
C ALA A 167 -7.69 11.79 -16.57
N ILE A 168 -8.19 12.97 -16.94
CA ILE A 168 -9.32 13.60 -16.21
C ILE A 168 -10.60 12.75 -16.32
N SER A 169 -10.89 12.20 -17.51
CA SER A 169 -12.09 11.37 -17.71
C SER A 169 -12.01 10.04 -16.97
N MET A 170 -10.80 9.53 -16.75
CA MET A 170 -10.53 8.27 -16.04
C MET A 170 -10.47 8.45 -14.51
N ALA A 171 -10.38 9.69 -14.02
CA ALA A 171 -10.28 9.97 -12.59
C ALA A 171 -11.59 9.59 -11.85
N PRO A 172 -11.50 9.09 -10.62
CA PRO A 172 -12.69 8.79 -9.78
C PRO A 172 -13.57 10.01 -9.55
N SER A 173 -12.97 11.20 -9.49
CA SER A 173 -13.67 12.49 -9.44
C SER A 173 -13.07 13.43 -10.48
N LYS A 174 -13.82 13.71 -11.55
CA LYS A 174 -13.38 14.61 -12.62
C LYS A 174 -13.15 16.03 -12.11
N ALA A 175 -14.03 16.56 -11.27
CA ALA A 175 -13.89 17.89 -10.68
C ALA A 175 -12.62 17.99 -9.85
N LEU A 176 -12.35 17.01 -8.97
CA LEU A 176 -11.14 17.00 -8.17
C LEU A 176 -9.88 16.85 -9.03
N ALA A 177 -9.93 16.07 -10.11
CA ALA A 177 -8.83 15.92 -11.03
C ALA A 177 -8.47 17.27 -11.74
N VAL A 178 -9.48 18.05 -12.14
CA VAL A 178 -9.25 19.37 -12.69
C VAL A 178 -8.57 20.29 -11.65
N LEU A 179 -9.07 20.31 -10.41
CA LEU A 179 -8.49 21.12 -9.33
C LEU A 179 -7.06 20.67 -8.96
N CYS A 180 -6.79 19.39 -9.00
CA CYS A 180 -5.46 18.83 -8.67
C CYS A 180 -4.46 18.91 -9.84
N TYR A 181 -4.90 19.19 -11.05
CA TYR A 181 -4.04 19.15 -12.23
C TYR A 181 -2.83 20.08 -12.15
N PRO A 182 -2.94 21.36 -11.70
CA PRO A 182 -1.78 22.23 -11.52
C PRO A 182 -0.75 21.67 -10.53
N VAL A 183 -1.22 21.11 -9.42
CA VAL A 183 -0.35 20.48 -8.40
C VAL A 183 0.37 19.27 -8.99
N ALA A 184 -0.34 18.43 -9.74
CA ALA A 184 0.24 17.28 -10.42
C ALA A 184 1.31 17.71 -11.44
N LEU A 185 1.07 18.80 -12.17
CA LEU A 185 2.02 19.34 -13.14
C LEU A 185 3.32 19.80 -12.45
N VAL A 186 3.20 20.54 -11.35
CA VAL A 186 4.37 20.95 -10.56
C VAL A 186 5.12 19.72 -10.03
N ALA A 187 4.44 18.77 -9.43
CA ALA A 187 5.06 17.55 -8.92
C ALA A 187 5.76 16.74 -10.01
N ARG A 188 5.18 16.66 -11.22
CA ARG A 188 5.79 15.98 -12.37
C ARG A 188 7.16 16.56 -12.73
N TYR A 189 7.33 17.88 -12.65
CA TYR A 189 8.59 18.55 -13.04
C TYR A 189 9.55 18.81 -11.88
N THR A 190 9.12 18.65 -10.63
CA THR A 190 9.98 18.84 -9.45
C THR A 190 10.40 17.51 -8.80
N ILE A 191 9.44 16.66 -8.49
CA ILE A 191 9.66 15.39 -7.77
C ILE A 191 9.96 14.24 -8.75
N PHE A 192 9.23 14.20 -9.87
CA PHE A 192 9.32 13.14 -10.88
C PHE A 192 10.07 13.61 -12.16
N ARG A 193 10.99 14.48 -11.98
CA ARG A 193 11.82 15.06 -13.05
C ARG A 193 12.82 14.06 -13.62
#